data_4ca65d763eb3fdcda6a7627cfdf6890f
#
_entry.id   4ca65d763eb3fdcda6a7627cfdf6890f
#
_cell.length_a   1.000
_cell.length_b   1.000
_cell.length_c   1.000
_cell.angle_alpha   90.00
_cell.angle_beta   90.00
_cell.angle_gamma   90.00
#
_symmetry.space_group_name_H-M   'P 1'
#
loop_
_entity.id
_entity.type
_entity.pdbx_description
1 polymer ?
#
loop_
_entity_poly.entity_id
_entity_poly.type
_entity_poly.pdbx_seq_one_letter_code
_entity_poly.pdbx_strand_id
1 'polypeptide(L)'
;TFYEHALAPLGYKMMVQVPVEHTGGAAVFGYGIPPKPDFWVSEGTPNEPRIHVAFRAATHAQVDEFYRAALAAGGRDNGAPGPRPHYHENYYGAFVLDPDGHNVEAVCHEPTR
;
A
#
# COMPACT_ATOMS: atom_id res chain seq x y z
N THR A 1 -11.21 -3.00 -0.30
CA THR A 1 -11.35 -2.37 -1.58
C THR A 1 -9.98 -2.00 -2.14
N PHE A 2 -9.60 -0.72 -2.27
CA PHE A 2 -8.30 -0.45 -2.87
C PHE A 2 -7.16 -1.14 -2.12
N TYR A 3 -7.03 -0.87 -0.82
CA TYR A 3 -5.92 -1.41 -0.04
C TYR A 3 -5.99 -2.92 0.12
N GLU A 4 -7.19 -3.46 0.20
CA GLU A 4 -7.37 -4.91 0.27
C GLU A 4 -6.74 -5.59 -0.94
N HIS A 5 -6.95 -5.04 -2.12
CA HIS A 5 -6.43 -5.61 -3.37
C HIS A 5 -4.96 -5.26 -3.60
N ALA A 6 -4.59 -4.01 -3.34
CA ALA A 6 -3.25 -3.54 -3.62
C ALA A 6 -2.21 -4.19 -2.70
N LEU A 7 -2.58 -4.43 -1.44
CA LEU A 7 -1.64 -4.97 -0.45
C LEU A 7 -1.64 -6.49 -0.38
N ALA A 8 -2.62 -7.15 -1.01
CA ALA A 8 -2.66 -8.62 -1.01
C ALA A 8 -1.37 -9.25 -1.53
N PRO A 9 -0.75 -8.76 -2.62
CA PRO A 9 0.51 -9.35 -3.09
C PRO A 9 1.65 -9.27 -2.09
N LEU A 10 1.56 -8.36 -1.12
CA LEU A 10 2.58 -8.20 -0.08
C LEU A 10 2.30 -9.08 1.15
N GLY A 11 1.22 -9.86 1.10
CA GLY A 11 0.83 -10.73 2.21
C GLY A 11 -0.09 -10.06 3.21
N TYR A 12 -0.52 -8.85 2.96
CA TYR A 12 -1.43 -8.14 3.85
C TYR A 12 -2.87 -8.61 3.64
N LYS A 13 -3.62 -8.62 4.73
CA LYS A 13 -5.05 -8.95 4.71
C LYS A 13 -5.81 -7.91 5.51
N MET A 14 -7.06 -7.70 5.16
CA MET A 14 -7.93 -6.92 6.03
C MET A 14 -8.28 -7.79 7.23
N MET A 15 -7.80 -7.39 8.39
CA MET A 15 -7.91 -8.18 9.60
C MET A 15 -8.95 -7.65 10.57
N VAL A 16 -9.23 -6.36 10.52
CA VAL A 16 -10.12 -5.72 11.46
C VAL A 16 -11.00 -4.73 10.72
N GLN A 17 -12.29 -4.78 10.99
CA GLN A 17 -13.22 -3.73 10.59
C GLN A 17 -13.93 -3.27 11.85
N VAL A 18 -13.63 -2.03 12.26
CA VAL A 18 -14.21 -1.50 13.49
C VAL A 18 -15.64 -1.06 13.22
N PRO A 19 -16.61 -1.52 14.02
CA PRO A 19 -18.00 -1.11 13.82
C PRO A 19 -18.15 0.41 13.94
N VAL A 20 -18.99 0.99 13.08
CA VAL A 20 -19.16 2.45 13.04
C VAL A 20 -19.64 3.01 14.35
N GLU A 21 -20.37 2.21 15.16
CA GLU A 21 -20.83 2.63 16.49
C GLU A 21 -19.68 2.96 17.43
N HIS A 22 -18.51 2.32 17.21
CA HIS A 22 -17.36 2.52 18.09
C HIS A 22 -16.43 3.62 17.59
N THR A 23 -16.71 4.22 16.42
CA THR A 23 -15.84 5.21 15.80
C THR A 23 -16.50 6.55 15.61
N GLY A 24 -17.74 6.70 16.08
CA GLY A 24 -18.48 7.93 15.86
C GLY A 24 -19.02 8.06 14.44
N GLY A 25 -19.13 6.97 13.72
CA GLY A 25 -19.73 6.94 12.39
C GLY A 25 -18.78 6.75 11.22
N ALA A 26 -17.46 6.73 11.47
CA ALA A 26 -16.49 6.52 10.42
C ALA A 26 -16.19 5.03 10.27
N ALA A 27 -16.03 4.56 9.04
CA ALA A 27 -15.56 3.20 8.78
C ALA A 27 -14.04 3.16 8.99
N VAL A 28 -13.55 2.17 9.74
CA VAL A 28 -12.13 2.02 10.05
C VAL A 28 -11.73 0.58 9.78
N PHE A 29 -10.64 0.42 9.04
CA PHE A 29 -10.15 -0.90 8.63
C PHE A 29 -8.69 -1.04 9.00
N GLY A 30 -8.33 -2.21 9.54
CA GLY A 30 -6.94 -2.53 9.86
C GLY A 30 -6.42 -3.63 8.98
N TYR A 31 -5.23 -3.43 8.42
CA TYR A 31 -4.58 -4.36 7.50
C TYR A 31 -3.24 -4.78 8.07
N GLY A 32 -2.83 -5.99 7.77
CA GLY A 32 -1.51 -6.45 8.19
C GLY A 32 -1.22 -7.84 7.74
N ILE A 33 0.00 -8.30 8.01
CA ILE A 33 0.37 -9.70 7.85
C ILE A 33 0.00 -10.37 9.17
N PRO A 34 -0.86 -11.40 9.13
CA PRO A 34 -1.29 -12.04 10.37
C PRO A 34 -0.11 -12.40 11.26
N PRO A 35 -0.24 -12.28 12.59
CA PRO A 35 -1.48 -12.13 13.33
C PRO A 35 -1.89 -10.69 13.70
N LYS A 36 -1.15 -9.66 13.28
CA LYS A 36 -1.43 -8.31 13.75
C LYS A 36 -1.61 -7.31 12.62
N PRO A 37 -2.62 -6.44 12.70
CA PRO A 37 -2.72 -5.31 11.78
C PRO A 37 -1.70 -4.24 12.17
N ASP A 38 -1.16 -3.56 11.17
CA ASP A 38 -0.23 -2.45 11.42
C ASP A 38 -0.44 -1.27 10.48
N PHE A 39 -1.42 -1.36 9.61
CA PHE A 39 -1.77 -0.25 8.71
C PHE A 39 -3.28 -0.02 8.79
N TRP A 40 -3.66 1.20 9.13
CA TRP A 40 -5.06 1.52 9.40
C TRP A 40 -5.55 2.60 8.46
N VAL A 41 -6.76 2.41 7.95
CA VAL A 41 -7.42 3.36 7.07
C VAL A 41 -8.77 3.70 7.67
N SER A 42 -9.09 4.97 7.77
CA SER A 42 -10.39 5.41 8.25
C SER A 42 -11.03 6.34 7.24
N GLU A 43 -12.35 6.27 7.17
CA GLU A 43 -13.13 7.20 6.38
C GLU A 43 -12.95 8.62 6.91
N GLY A 44 -12.96 9.59 5.99
CA GLY A 44 -12.87 10.98 6.38
C GLY A 44 -12.28 11.80 5.26
N THR A 45 -12.01 13.07 5.56
CA THR A 45 -11.36 13.95 4.61
C THR A 45 -9.90 13.53 4.47
N PRO A 46 -9.40 13.36 3.23
CA PRO A 46 -7.99 12.99 3.05
C PRO A 46 -7.06 14.03 3.65
N ASN A 47 -5.92 13.54 4.15
CA ASN A 47 -4.90 14.41 4.75
C ASN A 47 -4.41 15.45 3.77
N GLU A 48 -4.13 16.66 4.28
CA GLU A 48 -3.53 17.73 3.50
C GLU A 48 -2.28 18.21 4.25
N PRO A 49 -1.12 18.16 3.60
CA PRO A 49 -0.90 17.61 2.26
C PRO A 49 -1.08 16.08 2.25
N ARG A 50 -1.22 15.54 1.05
CA ARG A 50 -1.36 14.08 0.89
C ARG A 50 -0.12 13.39 1.45
N ILE A 51 -0.32 12.18 1.97
CA ILE A 51 0.77 11.45 2.62
C ILE A 51 1.47 10.50 1.64
N HIS A 52 2.63 10.00 2.06
CA HIS A 52 3.41 9.01 1.35
C HIS A 52 3.63 7.84 2.30
N VAL A 53 3.22 6.65 1.88
CA VAL A 53 3.36 5.43 2.68
C VAL A 53 4.12 4.39 1.85
N ALA A 54 5.16 3.80 2.42
CA ALA A 54 5.94 2.78 1.76
C ALA A 54 5.80 1.45 2.48
N PHE A 55 5.51 0.41 1.73
CA PHE A 55 5.40 -0.95 2.24
C PHE A 55 6.60 -1.76 1.75
N ARG A 56 7.18 -2.54 2.65
CA ARG A 56 8.30 -3.39 2.31
C ARG A 56 7.83 -4.65 1.62
N ALA A 57 8.45 -4.97 0.50
CA ALA A 57 8.23 -6.21 -0.22
C ALA A 57 9.47 -7.09 -0.10
N ALA A 58 9.25 -8.40 -0.06
CA ALA A 58 10.36 -9.34 0.06
C ALA A 58 11.06 -9.60 -1.27
N THR A 59 10.34 -9.44 -2.38
CA THR A 59 10.86 -9.75 -3.72
C THR A 59 10.46 -8.69 -4.71
N HIS A 60 11.20 -8.62 -5.83
CA HIS A 60 10.84 -7.76 -6.95
C HIS A 60 9.47 -8.17 -7.52
N ALA A 61 9.19 -9.46 -7.54
CA ALA A 61 7.90 -9.95 -8.05
C ALA A 61 6.74 -9.39 -7.25
N GLN A 62 6.88 -9.28 -5.93
CA GLN A 62 5.85 -8.71 -5.10
C GLN A 62 5.61 -7.23 -5.41
N VAL A 63 6.68 -6.50 -5.72
CA VAL A 63 6.57 -5.09 -6.13
C VAL A 63 5.79 -5.00 -7.43
N ASP A 64 6.11 -5.86 -8.40
CA ASP A 64 5.41 -5.87 -9.68
C ASP A 64 3.93 -6.21 -9.51
N GLU A 65 3.63 -7.19 -8.67
CA GLU A 65 2.25 -7.61 -8.42
C GLU A 65 1.45 -6.52 -7.69
N PHE A 66 2.10 -5.85 -6.74
CA PHE A 66 1.47 -4.71 -6.05
C PHE A 66 1.04 -3.65 -7.06
N TYR A 67 1.94 -3.31 -7.98
CA TYR A 67 1.66 -2.28 -8.97
C TYR A 67 0.46 -2.65 -9.83
N ARG A 68 0.43 -3.88 -10.34
CA ARG A 68 -0.69 -4.35 -11.16
C ARG A 68 -2.00 -4.36 -10.38
N ALA A 69 -1.97 -4.89 -9.16
CA ALA A 69 -3.17 -4.99 -8.35
C ALA A 69 -3.70 -3.62 -7.96
N ALA A 70 -2.80 -2.68 -7.64
CA ALA A 70 -3.20 -1.33 -7.26
C ALA A 70 -3.84 -0.59 -8.42
N LEU A 71 -3.28 -0.71 -9.62
CA LEU A 71 -3.90 -0.08 -10.78
C LEU A 71 -5.27 -0.68 -11.09
N ALA A 72 -5.39 -2.00 -10.97
CA ALA A 72 -6.66 -2.68 -11.21
C ALA A 72 -7.72 -2.28 -10.19
N ALA A 73 -7.29 -1.88 -8.99
CA ALA A 73 -8.20 -1.51 -7.90
C ALA A 73 -8.54 -0.01 -7.87
N GLY A 74 -8.15 0.74 -8.90
CA GLY A 74 -8.51 2.14 -9.01
C GLY A 74 -7.38 3.12 -8.72
N GLY A 75 -6.17 2.64 -8.49
CA GLY A 75 -5.01 3.50 -8.32
C GLY A 75 -4.53 4.05 -9.65
N ARG A 76 -3.63 5.04 -9.57
CA ARG A 76 -3.03 5.64 -10.75
C ARG A 76 -1.53 5.52 -10.69
N ASP A 77 -0.90 5.35 -11.86
CA ASP A 77 0.55 5.24 -11.97
C ASP A 77 1.24 6.48 -11.42
N ASN A 78 2.25 6.25 -10.58
CA ASN A 78 3.11 7.31 -10.06
C ASN A 78 4.57 6.86 -10.07
N GLY A 79 4.88 5.82 -10.82
CA GLY A 79 6.23 5.28 -10.98
C GLY A 79 6.19 3.78 -11.16
N ALA A 80 6.38 3.30 -12.40
CA ALA A 80 6.33 1.87 -12.71
C ALA A 80 7.44 1.11 -11.98
N PRO A 81 7.27 -0.21 -11.77
CA PRO A 81 8.28 -1.01 -11.09
C PRO A 81 9.64 -0.93 -11.77
N GLY A 82 10.68 -0.77 -10.99
CA GLY A 82 12.03 -0.73 -11.51
C GLY A 82 13.02 -0.31 -10.44
N PRO A 83 14.31 -0.41 -10.78
CA PRO A 83 15.36 -0.01 -9.84
C PRO A 83 15.40 1.52 -9.67
N ARG A 84 15.80 1.95 -8.48
CA ARG A 84 16.01 3.36 -8.15
C ARG A 84 17.38 3.50 -7.49
N PRO A 85 18.47 3.32 -8.28
CA PRO A 85 19.82 3.31 -7.69
C PRO A 85 20.20 4.62 -7.01
N HIS A 86 19.57 5.73 -7.39
CA HIS A 86 19.84 7.02 -6.75
C HIS A 86 19.26 7.11 -5.33
N TYR A 87 18.35 6.20 -4.96
CA TYR A 87 17.90 6.12 -3.57
C TYR A 87 18.89 5.28 -2.75
N HIS A 88 19.16 4.09 -3.22
CA HIS A 88 20.28 3.27 -2.75
C HIS A 88 20.41 2.06 -3.68
N GLU A 89 21.48 1.29 -3.45
CA GLU A 89 22.00 0.30 -4.38
C GLU A 89 20.96 -0.75 -4.82
N ASN A 90 20.19 -1.29 -3.91
CA ASN A 90 19.26 -2.38 -4.22
C ASN A 90 17.81 -1.96 -4.19
N TYR A 91 17.57 -0.67 -4.34
CA TYR A 91 16.20 -0.15 -4.25
C TYR A 91 15.42 -0.51 -5.51
N TYR A 92 14.38 -1.32 -5.36
CA TYR A 92 13.47 -1.67 -6.44
C TYR A 92 12.05 -1.34 -5.98
N GLY A 93 11.41 -0.39 -6.61
CA GLY A 93 10.14 0.10 -6.11
C GLY A 93 9.15 0.43 -7.19
N ALA A 94 7.90 0.58 -6.77
CA ALA A 94 6.80 1.04 -7.60
C ALA A 94 5.93 1.97 -6.77
N PHE A 95 5.37 2.96 -7.43
CA PHE A 95 4.60 4.02 -6.79
C PHE A 95 3.25 4.14 -7.47
N VAL A 96 2.19 4.22 -6.67
CA VAL A 96 0.82 4.36 -7.16
C VAL A 96 0.12 5.42 -6.32
N LEU A 97 -0.71 6.25 -6.94
CA LEU A 97 -1.58 7.14 -6.18
C LEU A 97 -2.86 6.36 -5.85
N ASP A 98 -3.25 6.40 -4.59
CA ASP A 98 -4.51 5.77 -4.21
C ASP A 98 -5.69 6.62 -4.69
N PRO A 99 -6.94 6.16 -4.54
CA PRO A 99 -8.09 6.94 -5.03
C PRO A 99 -8.19 8.34 -4.47
N ASP A 100 -7.58 8.61 -3.32
CA ASP A 100 -7.59 9.95 -2.72
C ASP A 100 -6.33 10.75 -3.06
N GLY A 101 -5.40 10.17 -3.80
CA GLY A 101 -4.19 10.86 -4.24
C GLY A 101 -2.98 10.71 -3.32
N HIS A 102 -3.06 9.82 -2.33
CA HIS A 102 -1.89 9.54 -1.50
C HIS A 102 -0.89 8.68 -2.27
N ASN A 103 0.40 8.94 -2.04
CA ASN A 103 1.47 8.19 -2.70
C ASN A 103 1.73 6.89 -1.93
N VAL A 104 1.41 5.76 -2.55
CA VAL A 104 1.57 4.44 -1.95
C VAL A 104 2.67 3.71 -2.71
N GLU A 105 3.64 3.23 -1.97
CA GLU A 105 4.84 2.62 -2.55
C GLU A 105 5.01 1.20 -2.02
N ALA A 106 5.46 0.30 -2.90
CA ALA A 106 6.02 -0.98 -2.46
C ALA A 106 7.50 -0.98 -2.84
N VAL A 107 8.37 -1.37 -1.91
CA VAL A 107 9.81 -1.33 -2.13
C VAL A 107 10.45 -2.61 -1.64
N CYS A 108 11.33 -3.16 -2.47
CA CYS A 108 12.16 -4.30 -2.12
C CYS A 108 13.61 -3.81 -2.04
N HIS A 109 14.28 -4.15 -0.95
CA HIS A 109 15.67 -3.77 -0.72
C HIS A 109 16.65 -4.90 -1.01
N GLU A 110 16.14 -6.03 -1.48
CA GLU A 110 16.97 -7.19 -1.81
C GLU A 110 17.58 -7.04 -3.21
N PRO A 111 18.80 -7.56 -3.44
CA PRO A 111 19.51 -7.26 -4.67
C PRO A 111 18.85 -7.76 -5.95
N THR A 112 18.10 -8.84 -5.89
CA THR A 112 17.45 -9.36 -7.09
C THR A 112 16.17 -10.03 -6.71
N ARG A 113 15.43 -10.38 -7.70
CA ARG A 113 14.19 -11.13 -7.68
C ARG A 113 13.01 -10.23 -7.54
#